data_c72efc992f0ff5a7c3f086eaca63976f
#
_entry.id   c72efc992f0ff5a7c3f086eaca63976f
#
_cell.length_a   1.000
_cell.length_b   1.000
_cell.length_c   1.000
_cell.angle_alpha   90.00
_cell.angle_beta   90.00
_cell.angle_gamma   90.00
#
_symmetry.space_group_name_H-M   'P 1'
#
loop_
_entity.id
_entity.type
_entity.pdbx_description
1 polymer ?
#
loop_
_entity_poly.entity_id
_entity_poly.type
_entity_poly.pdbx_seq_one_letter_code
_entity_poly.pdbx_strand_id
1 'polypeptide(L)'
;VTLRRASRAALVLLLLLLLLPPAAAADRLSVTWNPARPRAGDVAWLHVRGASETAVVEGSVAGRPLTFFPYGGGHAALVGLDIDVKPGTQPWRVAVLETGAEPRRVGGKVTIVPRWFSVQRLTVPPGMADLDPETERRAVSEGERLRTLYRTISPERLWRGRFVRPVAGEDAPTGFGARRVINGRPRAPHAGADYRAPLGTPVVAVNSGRVALVGDYFFPGRLVVLDHGLGLYTLYFHLDTVAVTEGERADRGQTLGTVGMTGRTTGPHLHFGAQLGAARIDPAALLRLRLAE
;
A
#
# COMPACT_ATOMS: atom_id res chain seq x y z
N VAL A 1 -31.72 -43.47 62.19
CA VAL A 1 -30.51 -43.77 61.34
C VAL A 1 -30.82 -43.43 59.89
N THR A 2 -31.04 -42.16 59.46
CA THR A 2 -31.29 -41.80 58.06
C THR A 2 -30.84 -40.39 57.67
N LEU A 3 -29.87 -39.83 58.38
CA LEU A 3 -29.43 -38.42 58.07
C LEU A 3 -27.96 -38.26 57.61
N ARG A 4 -27.26 -39.35 57.24
CA ARG A 4 -25.83 -39.26 56.84
C ARG A 4 -25.51 -39.61 55.39
N ARG A 5 -26.47 -39.89 54.50
CA ARG A 5 -26.22 -40.20 53.09
C ARG A 5 -26.47 -39.06 52.07
N ALA A 6 -27.13 -38.00 52.46
CA ALA A 6 -27.41 -36.87 51.56
C ALA A 6 -26.24 -35.88 51.38
N SER A 7 -25.30 -35.83 52.33
CA SER A 7 -24.20 -34.84 52.30
C SER A 7 -23.02 -35.19 51.39
N ARG A 8 -22.86 -36.48 50.99
CA ARG A 8 -21.74 -36.83 50.12
C ARG A 8 -22.00 -36.69 48.64
N ALA A 9 -23.25 -36.79 48.21
CA ALA A 9 -23.63 -36.56 46.81
C ALA A 9 -23.59 -35.10 46.40
N ALA A 10 -23.99 -34.20 47.32
CA ALA A 10 -23.94 -32.76 47.07
C ALA A 10 -22.51 -32.20 47.02
N LEU A 11 -21.56 -32.79 47.75
CA LEU A 11 -20.17 -32.35 47.77
C LEU A 11 -19.41 -32.79 46.49
N VAL A 12 -19.77 -33.96 45.91
CA VAL A 12 -19.19 -34.42 44.66
C VAL A 12 -19.69 -33.65 43.46
N LEU A 13 -20.96 -33.20 43.50
CA LEU A 13 -21.50 -32.37 42.40
C LEU A 13 -20.91 -30.96 42.43
N LEU A 14 -20.58 -30.40 43.60
CA LEU A 14 -19.96 -29.09 43.75
C LEU A 14 -18.46 -29.11 43.31
N LEU A 15 -17.77 -30.22 43.52
CA LEU A 15 -16.38 -30.39 43.08
C LEU A 15 -16.22 -30.63 41.54
N LEU A 16 -17.24 -31.20 40.89
CA LEU A 16 -17.25 -31.35 39.42
C LEU A 16 -17.53 -30.06 38.67
N LEU A 17 -18.20 -29.08 39.28
CA LEU A 17 -18.42 -27.74 38.70
C LEU A 17 -17.17 -26.86 38.74
N LEU A 18 -16.18 -27.17 39.57
CA LEU A 18 -14.90 -26.43 39.70
C LEU A 18 -13.81 -26.90 38.70
N LEU A 19 -14.08 -27.96 37.93
CA LEU A 19 -13.14 -28.50 36.93
C LEU A 19 -13.50 -28.13 35.48
N LEU A 20 -14.53 -27.31 35.27
CA LEU A 20 -14.70 -26.71 33.95
C LEU A 20 -13.57 -25.68 33.75
N PRO A 21 -12.68 -25.85 32.76
CA PRO A 21 -11.72 -24.82 32.44
C PRO A 21 -12.52 -23.53 32.25
N PRO A 22 -12.02 -22.38 32.73
CA PRO A 22 -12.67 -21.11 32.41
C PRO A 22 -12.85 -21.07 30.92
N ALA A 23 -14.07 -20.89 30.45
CA ALA A 23 -14.36 -20.66 29.05
C ALA A 23 -13.39 -19.56 28.64
N ALA A 24 -12.42 -19.90 27.80
CA ALA A 24 -11.43 -18.93 27.29
C ALA A 24 -12.25 -17.75 26.84
N ALA A 25 -12.11 -16.61 27.53
CA ALA A 25 -12.81 -15.40 27.16
C ALA A 25 -12.38 -15.14 25.73
N ALA A 26 -13.27 -15.38 24.76
CA ALA A 26 -12.99 -15.20 23.37
C ALA A 26 -12.46 -13.77 23.24
N ASP A 27 -11.19 -13.62 22.87
CA ASP A 27 -10.52 -12.32 22.80
C ASP A 27 -11.41 -11.37 22.03
N ARG A 28 -11.73 -10.25 22.65
CA ARG A 28 -12.67 -9.28 22.08
C ARG A 28 -12.10 -8.77 20.77
N LEU A 29 -12.83 -8.97 19.67
CA LEU A 29 -12.43 -8.49 18.37
C LEU A 29 -12.20 -6.97 18.42
N SER A 30 -10.99 -6.53 18.09
CA SER A 30 -10.63 -5.11 18.07
C SER A 30 -9.94 -4.74 16.76
N VAL A 31 -10.19 -3.52 16.30
CA VAL A 31 -9.58 -2.98 15.07
C VAL A 31 -8.94 -1.64 15.38
N THR A 32 -7.67 -1.53 15.05
CA THR A 32 -6.90 -0.29 15.20
C THR A 32 -6.39 0.19 13.84
N TRP A 33 -6.29 1.51 13.70
CA TRP A 33 -5.78 2.19 12.51
C TRP A 33 -4.43 2.83 12.77
N ASN A 34 -3.52 2.71 11.81
CA ASN A 34 -2.24 3.39 11.85
C ASN A 34 -1.93 4.03 10.48
N PRO A 35 -1.83 5.36 10.41
CA PRO A 35 -2.14 6.32 11.47
C PRO A 35 -3.64 6.33 11.79
N ALA A 36 -4.02 6.73 13.02
CA ALA A 36 -5.42 6.81 13.45
C ALA A 36 -6.22 7.87 12.69
N ARG A 37 -5.54 8.88 12.14
CA ARG A 37 -6.11 9.97 11.34
C ARG A 37 -5.30 10.15 10.06
N PRO A 38 -5.50 9.28 9.05
CA PRO A 38 -4.75 9.33 7.80
C PRO A 38 -5.16 10.52 6.92
N ARG A 39 -4.31 10.86 5.94
CA ARG A 39 -4.47 11.96 4.98
C ARG A 39 -4.43 11.45 3.54
N ALA A 40 -4.82 12.28 2.59
CA ALA A 40 -4.63 12.01 1.17
C ALA A 40 -3.16 11.66 0.84
N GLY A 41 -2.94 10.60 0.11
CA GLY A 41 -1.63 10.05 -0.22
C GLY A 41 -1.04 9.13 0.86
N ASP A 42 -1.63 8.99 2.03
CA ASP A 42 -1.09 8.07 3.03
C ASP A 42 -1.31 6.60 2.62
N VAL A 43 -0.39 5.75 3.05
CA VAL A 43 -0.63 4.32 3.23
C VAL A 43 -0.93 4.09 4.70
N ALA A 44 -2.18 3.79 5.00
CA ALA A 44 -2.61 3.39 6.34
C ALA A 44 -2.72 1.86 6.43
N TRP A 45 -2.86 1.33 7.61
CA TRP A 45 -3.14 -0.09 7.81
C TRP A 45 -4.10 -0.29 8.97
N LEU A 46 -4.97 -1.31 8.82
CA LEU A 46 -5.81 -1.82 9.88
C LEU A 46 -5.12 -2.98 10.54
N HIS A 47 -5.23 -3.07 11.87
CA HIS A 47 -4.84 -4.26 12.63
C HIS A 47 -6.06 -4.83 13.32
N VAL A 48 -6.39 -6.07 13.02
CA VAL A 48 -7.48 -6.85 13.60
C VAL A 48 -6.90 -7.82 14.61
N ARG A 49 -7.22 -7.65 15.88
CA ARG A 49 -6.83 -8.55 16.97
C ARG A 49 -8.01 -9.34 17.47
N GLY A 50 -7.76 -10.47 18.14
CA GLY A 50 -8.79 -11.39 18.63
C GLY A 50 -9.33 -12.31 17.53
N ALA A 51 -8.62 -12.42 16.40
CA ALA A 51 -8.82 -13.42 15.35
C ALA A 51 -7.67 -14.43 15.41
N SER A 52 -7.94 -15.73 15.25
CA SER A 52 -6.89 -16.74 15.14
C SER A 52 -6.07 -16.54 13.86
N GLU A 53 -4.84 -17.04 13.80
CA GLU A 53 -4.00 -16.94 12.61
C GLU A 53 -4.60 -17.65 11.39
N THR A 54 -5.45 -18.65 11.62
CA THR A 54 -6.13 -19.44 10.58
C THR A 54 -7.50 -18.88 10.21
N ALA A 55 -7.97 -17.81 10.90
CA ALA A 55 -9.24 -17.18 10.57
C ALA A 55 -9.23 -16.56 9.17
N VAL A 56 -10.35 -16.65 8.48
CA VAL A 56 -10.58 -15.85 7.27
C VAL A 56 -11.07 -14.48 7.69
N VAL A 57 -10.35 -13.45 7.31
CA VAL A 57 -10.70 -12.05 7.61
C VAL A 57 -11.09 -11.34 6.33
N GLU A 58 -12.29 -10.80 6.31
CA GLU A 58 -12.83 -9.99 5.22
C GLU A 58 -13.12 -8.59 5.71
N GLY A 59 -13.03 -7.61 4.84
CA GLY A 59 -13.36 -6.25 5.22
C GLY A 59 -13.33 -5.27 4.07
N SER A 60 -13.80 -4.07 4.37
CA SER A 60 -13.82 -2.97 3.39
C SER A 60 -13.71 -1.60 4.06
N VAL A 61 -13.24 -0.63 3.29
CA VAL A 61 -13.26 0.79 3.64
C VAL A 61 -13.96 1.55 2.52
N ALA A 62 -14.99 2.30 2.83
CA ALA A 62 -15.83 3.01 1.86
C ALA A 62 -16.32 2.09 0.71
N GLY A 63 -16.64 0.83 1.04
CA GLY A 63 -17.09 -0.19 0.08
C GLY A 63 -15.96 -0.86 -0.73
N ARG A 64 -14.71 -0.41 -0.61
CA ARG A 64 -13.58 -1.04 -1.29
C ARG A 64 -13.07 -2.22 -0.47
N PRO A 65 -12.97 -3.42 -1.04
CA PRO A 65 -12.48 -4.59 -0.32
C PRO A 65 -11.01 -4.42 0.09
N LEU A 66 -10.64 -5.08 1.18
CA LEU A 66 -9.28 -5.12 1.70
C LEU A 66 -8.71 -6.54 1.58
N THR A 67 -7.41 -6.63 1.33
CA THR A 67 -6.67 -7.90 1.37
C THR A 67 -5.95 -8.00 2.71
N PHE A 68 -6.36 -8.96 3.53
CA PHE A 68 -5.78 -9.21 4.85
C PHE A 68 -4.65 -10.23 4.77
N PHE A 69 -3.69 -10.09 5.68
CA PHE A 69 -2.57 -11.02 5.86
C PHE A 69 -2.29 -11.22 7.36
N PRO A 70 -1.76 -12.37 7.78
CA PRO A 70 -1.40 -12.64 9.17
C PRO A 70 -0.38 -11.60 9.68
N TYR A 71 -0.61 -11.06 10.88
CA TYR A 71 0.24 -10.04 11.47
C TYR A 71 0.01 -9.89 12.97
N GLY A 72 1.09 -9.95 13.77
CA GLY A 72 1.09 -9.53 15.18
C GLY A 72 0.05 -10.21 16.06
N GLY A 73 -0.13 -11.53 15.94
CA GLY A 73 -1.14 -12.29 16.66
C GLY A 73 -2.58 -12.00 16.21
N GLY A 74 -2.74 -11.62 14.94
CA GLY A 74 -4.01 -11.36 14.30
C GLY A 74 -3.82 -11.13 12.80
N HIS A 75 -4.51 -10.17 12.22
CA HIS A 75 -4.44 -9.87 10.78
C HIS A 75 -4.30 -8.37 10.53
N ALA A 76 -3.61 -8.01 9.46
CA ALA A 76 -3.53 -6.63 9.00
C ALA A 76 -3.95 -6.51 7.55
N ALA A 77 -4.37 -5.30 7.16
CA ALA A 77 -4.59 -4.93 5.76
C ALA A 77 -4.07 -3.52 5.50
N LEU A 78 -3.41 -3.33 4.36
CA LEU A 78 -3.02 -2.01 3.89
C LEU A 78 -4.22 -1.26 3.30
N VAL A 79 -4.26 0.05 3.50
CA VAL A 79 -5.29 0.95 2.94
C VAL A 79 -4.61 2.12 2.25
N GLY A 80 -4.68 2.14 0.92
CA GLY A 80 -4.22 3.27 0.13
C GLY A 80 -5.24 4.40 0.11
N LEU A 81 -4.84 5.58 0.53
CA LEU A 81 -5.64 6.78 0.43
C LEU A 81 -5.16 7.59 -0.78
N ASP A 82 -5.91 7.54 -1.87
CA ASP A 82 -5.54 8.22 -3.10
C ASP A 82 -5.26 9.71 -2.88
N ILE A 83 -4.35 10.25 -3.67
CA ILE A 83 -3.96 11.68 -3.67
C ILE A 83 -5.15 12.63 -3.78
N ASP A 84 -6.26 12.19 -4.40
CA ASP A 84 -7.48 12.96 -4.58
C ASP A 84 -8.61 12.56 -3.62
N VAL A 85 -8.33 11.71 -2.62
CA VAL A 85 -9.34 11.34 -1.62
C VAL A 85 -9.81 12.59 -0.87
N LYS A 86 -11.13 12.75 -0.78
CA LYS A 86 -11.72 13.89 -0.05
C LYS A 86 -11.58 13.67 1.46
N PRO A 87 -11.22 14.73 2.21
CA PRO A 87 -11.31 14.71 3.67
C PRO A 87 -12.73 14.40 4.13
N GLY A 88 -12.84 13.82 5.32
CA GLY A 88 -14.13 13.45 5.90
C GLY A 88 -14.12 12.07 6.51
N THR A 89 -15.27 11.61 6.95
CA THR A 89 -15.43 10.34 7.64
C THR A 89 -15.82 9.23 6.65
N GLN A 90 -15.10 8.12 6.69
CA GLN A 90 -15.32 6.95 5.85
C GLN A 90 -15.73 5.75 6.72
N PRO A 91 -16.78 4.99 6.34
CA PRO A 91 -17.15 3.76 7.03
C PRO A 91 -16.17 2.64 6.71
N TRP A 92 -15.91 1.78 7.69
CA TRP A 92 -15.19 0.54 7.49
C TRP A 92 -15.93 -0.62 8.17
N ARG A 93 -15.72 -1.83 7.67
CA ARG A 93 -16.29 -3.07 8.19
C ARG A 93 -15.26 -4.17 8.12
N VAL A 94 -15.29 -5.06 9.13
CA VAL A 94 -14.47 -6.28 9.19
C VAL A 94 -15.36 -7.42 9.67
N ALA A 95 -15.22 -8.57 9.03
CA ALA A 95 -15.80 -9.84 9.45
C ALA A 95 -14.65 -10.84 9.66
N VAL A 96 -14.73 -11.60 10.73
CA VAL A 96 -13.82 -12.68 11.07
C VAL A 96 -14.59 -13.98 11.07
N LEU A 97 -14.17 -14.92 10.24
CA LEU A 97 -14.76 -16.24 10.06
C LEU A 97 -13.79 -17.27 10.61
N GLU A 98 -14.18 -17.97 11.66
CA GLU A 98 -13.39 -19.06 12.23
C GLU A 98 -14.12 -20.39 12.03
N THR A 99 -13.35 -21.45 11.85
CA THR A 99 -13.92 -22.79 11.63
C THR A 99 -14.82 -23.19 12.80
N GLY A 100 -16.06 -23.55 12.49
CA GLY A 100 -17.03 -24.01 13.49
C GLY A 100 -17.64 -22.93 14.38
N ALA A 101 -17.42 -21.65 14.08
CA ALA A 101 -17.98 -20.53 14.83
C ALA A 101 -18.82 -19.59 13.96
N GLU A 102 -19.75 -18.89 14.59
CA GLU A 102 -20.50 -17.81 13.92
C GLU A 102 -19.59 -16.63 13.54
N PRO A 103 -19.79 -16.01 12.38
CA PRO A 103 -18.98 -14.88 11.94
C PRO A 103 -19.09 -13.70 12.91
N ARG A 104 -17.94 -13.25 13.43
CA ARG A 104 -17.86 -12.05 14.27
C ARG A 104 -17.66 -10.83 13.39
N ARG A 105 -18.46 -9.78 13.59
CA ARG A 105 -18.44 -8.56 12.79
C ARG A 105 -18.19 -7.33 13.65
N VAL A 106 -17.36 -6.43 13.14
CA VAL A 106 -17.10 -5.12 13.74
C VAL A 106 -17.04 -4.06 12.64
N GLY A 107 -17.44 -2.87 12.95
CA GLY A 107 -17.39 -1.74 12.02
C GLY A 107 -17.23 -0.43 12.76
N GLY A 108 -16.90 0.59 12.03
CA GLY A 108 -16.70 1.92 12.57
C GLY A 108 -16.46 2.94 11.47
N LYS A 109 -15.88 4.05 11.87
CA LYS A 109 -15.56 5.16 10.98
C LYS A 109 -14.11 5.58 11.17
N VAL A 110 -13.42 5.93 10.07
CA VAL A 110 -12.08 6.55 10.08
C VAL A 110 -12.22 7.97 9.55
N THR A 111 -11.54 8.93 10.16
CA THR A 111 -11.54 10.32 9.70
C THR A 111 -10.29 10.59 8.88
N ILE A 112 -10.49 10.87 7.60
CA ILE A 112 -9.43 11.35 6.69
C ILE A 112 -9.29 12.85 6.90
N VAL A 113 -8.11 13.29 7.35
CA VAL A 113 -7.87 14.70 7.60
C VAL A 113 -7.37 15.42 6.33
N PRO A 114 -7.58 16.74 6.20
CA PRO A 114 -7.10 17.51 5.06
C PRO A 114 -5.58 17.39 4.88
N ARG A 115 -5.15 17.41 3.62
CA ARG A 115 -3.75 17.59 3.22
C ARG A 115 -3.69 18.60 2.09
N TRP A 116 -2.79 19.56 2.22
CA TRP A 116 -2.54 20.56 1.20
C TRP A 116 -1.37 20.14 0.32
N PHE A 117 -1.53 20.34 -0.98
CA PHE A 117 -0.50 20.10 -1.98
C PHE A 117 -0.14 21.42 -2.65
N SER A 118 1.13 21.59 -2.98
CA SER A 118 1.61 22.76 -3.70
C SER A 118 1.01 22.85 -5.10
N VAL A 119 0.98 24.06 -5.66
CA VAL A 119 0.66 24.28 -7.07
C VAL A 119 1.95 24.55 -7.82
N GLN A 120 2.28 23.70 -8.77
CA GLN A 120 3.42 23.84 -9.66
C GLN A 120 2.97 24.38 -11.02
N ARG A 121 3.41 25.59 -11.35
CA ARG A 121 3.17 26.21 -12.67
C ARG A 121 4.42 26.03 -13.51
N LEU A 122 4.26 25.40 -14.66
CA LEU A 122 5.34 25.09 -15.60
C LEU A 122 5.02 25.68 -16.97
N THR A 123 6.04 26.24 -17.61
CA THR A 123 6.00 26.58 -19.03
C THR A 123 6.92 25.62 -19.76
N VAL A 124 6.39 24.91 -20.74
CA VAL A 124 7.13 23.96 -21.57
C VAL A 124 6.88 24.29 -23.04
N PRO A 125 7.77 23.86 -23.96
CA PRO A 125 7.54 23.98 -25.39
C PRO A 125 6.19 23.37 -25.80
N PRO A 126 5.49 23.91 -26.81
CA PRO A 126 4.17 23.43 -27.23
C PRO A 126 4.11 21.92 -27.47
N GLY A 127 5.06 21.34 -28.18
CA GLY A 127 5.12 19.90 -28.46
C GLY A 127 5.31 18.99 -27.23
N MET A 128 5.69 19.55 -26.06
CA MET A 128 5.72 18.82 -24.79
C MET A 128 4.42 18.92 -24.02
N ALA A 129 3.58 19.95 -24.27
CA ALA A 129 2.33 20.19 -23.61
C ALA A 129 1.14 19.61 -24.37
N ASP A 130 1.12 19.84 -25.69
CA ASP A 130 0.06 19.43 -26.60
C ASP A 130 0.68 18.40 -27.55
N LEU A 131 0.29 17.14 -27.38
CA LEU A 131 0.83 16.02 -28.15
C LEU A 131 0.14 15.93 -29.51
N ASP A 132 0.87 15.46 -30.52
CA ASP A 132 0.25 15.02 -31.76
C ASP A 132 -0.66 13.80 -31.53
N PRO A 133 -1.61 13.52 -32.42
CA PRO A 133 -2.59 12.45 -32.20
C PRO A 133 -2.00 11.03 -32.09
N GLU A 134 -0.84 10.76 -32.68
CA GLU A 134 -0.17 9.46 -32.58
C GLU A 134 0.48 9.28 -31.21
N THR A 135 1.26 10.27 -30.81
CA THR A 135 1.89 10.31 -29.48
C THR A 135 0.85 10.29 -28.36
N GLU A 136 -0.28 10.98 -28.53
CA GLU A 136 -1.38 10.95 -27.56
C GLU A 136 -1.98 9.54 -27.44
N ARG A 137 -2.27 8.87 -28.57
CA ARG A 137 -2.77 7.48 -28.55
C ARG A 137 -1.80 6.53 -27.85
N ARG A 138 -0.50 6.66 -28.14
CA ARG A 138 0.56 5.90 -27.48
C ARG A 138 0.52 6.12 -25.96
N ALA A 139 0.56 7.37 -25.52
CA ALA A 139 0.58 7.72 -24.10
C ALA A 139 -0.68 7.24 -23.35
N VAL A 140 -1.85 7.29 -24.00
CA VAL A 140 -3.11 6.77 -23.45
C VAL A 140 -3.03 5.26 -23.28
N SER A 141 -2.62 4.52 -24.31
CA SER A 141 -2.49 3.05 -24.30
C SER A 141 -1.50 2.59 -23.21
N GLU A 142 -0.34 3.23 -23.13
CA GLU A 142 0.68 2.95 -22.10
C GLU A 142 0.13 3.21 -20.68
N GLY A 143 -0.60 4.30 -20.51
CA GLY A 143 -1.27 4.62 -19.25
C GLY A 143 -2.34 3.60 -18.86
N GLU A 144 -3.07 3.05 -19.82
CA GLU A 144 -4.06 1.99 -19.57
C GLU A 144 -3.40 0.67 -19.18
N ARG A 145 -2.29 0.32 -19.82
CA ARG A 145 -1.50 -0.85 -19.44
C ARG A 145 -1.04 -0.77 -17.97
N LEU A 146 -0.53 0.38 -17.55
CA LEU A 146 -0.16 0.61 -16.14
C LEU A 146 -1.39 0.51 -15.21
N ARG A 147 -2.51 1.14 -15.55
CA ARG A 147 -3.74 1.04 -14.74
C ARG A 147 -4.26 -0.39 -14.63
N THR A 148 -4.18 -1.18 -15.69
CA THR A 148 -4.56 -2.59 -15.69
C THR A 148 -3.64 -3.40 -14.80
N LEU A 149 -2.33 -3.16 -14.87
CA LEU A 149 -1.35 -3.80 -13.99
C LEU A 149 -1.69 -3.57 -12.51
N TYR A 150 -1.98 -2.34 -12.12
CA TYR A 150 -2.28 -1.98 -10.72
C TYR A 150 -3.59 -2.57 -10.17
N ARG A 151 -4.47 -3.07 -11.03
CA ARG A 151 -5.70 -3.78 -10.62
C ARG A 151 -5.43 -5.25 -10.26
N THR A 152 -4.29 -5.78 -10.65
CA THR A 152 -3.88 -7.14 -10.27
C THR A 152 -3.47 -7.15 -8.81
N ILE A 153 -4.02 -8.07 -8.03
CA ILE A 153 -3.70 -8.23 -6.61
C ILE A 153 -3.09 -9.61 -6.44
N SER A 154 -1.76 -9.66 -6.35
CA SER A 154 -1.03 -10.86 -5.98
C SER A 154 -1.30 -11.16 -4.50
N PRO A 155 -1.74 -12.37 -4.12
CA PRO A 155 -2.15 -12.67 -2.75
C PRO A 155 -0.97 -12.78 -1.77
N GLU A 156 0.22 -13.04 -2.27
CA GLU A 156 1.43 -13.19 -1.47
C GLU A 156 2.01 -11.84 -1.06
N ARG A 157 2.36 -11.67 0.21
CA ARG A 157 3.15 -10.54 0.69
C ARG A 157 4.64 -10.82 0.41
N LEU A 158 5.22 -10.10 -0.56
CA LEU A 158 6.62 -10.28 -0.95
C LEU A 158 7.58 -9.38 -0.16
N TRP A 159 7.10 -8.25 0.37
CA TRP A 159 7.90 -7.32 1.16
C TRP A 159 7.99 -7.73 2.64
N ARG A 160 9.11 -7.35 3.28
CA ARG A 160 9.35 -7.58 4.71
C ARG A 160 10.04 -6.36 5.33
N GLY A 161 9.76 -6.11 6.61
CA GLY A 161 10.39 -5.06 7.37
C GLY A 161 10.22 -3.67 6.72
N ARG A 162 11.27 -2.85 6.80
CA ARG A 162 11.23 -1.46 6.34
C ARG A 162 11.52 -1.34 4.86
N PHE A 163 10.85 -0.41 4.19
CA PHE A 163 11.20 0.05 2.86
C PHE A 163 12.43 0.96 2.93
N VAL A 164 13.38 0.78 2.01
CA VAL A 164 14.60 1.58 1.89
C VAL A 164 14.45 2.67 0.82
N ARG A 165 15.32 3.65 0.81
CA ARG A 165 15.34 4.67 -0.24
C ARG A 165 15.75 4.04 -1.58
N PRO A 166 15.13 4.47 -2.71
CA PRO A 166 15.47 3.93 -4.02
C PRO A 166 16.79 4.45 -4.59
N VAL A 167 17.29 5.58 -4.08
CA VAL A 167 18.54 6.23 -4.51
C VAL A 167 19.29 6.68 -3.26
N ALA A 168 20.62 6.52 -3.24
CA ALA A 168 21.47 7.03 -2.17
C ALA A 168 21.41 8.57 -2.09
N GLY A 169 21.67 9.11 -0.92
CA GLY A 169 21.68 10.55 -0.64
C GLY A 169 20.72 10.95 0.47
N GLU A 170 20.85 12.19 0.94
CA GLU A 170 20.07 12.71 2.08
C GLU A 170 18.94 13.65 1.65
N ASP A 171 18.95 14.15 0.42
CA ASP A 171 17.96 15.09 -0.08
C ASP A 171 16.54 14.53 0.02
N ALA A 172 15.64 15.33 0.59
CA ALA A 172 14.24 14.97 0.65
C ALA A 172 13.65 14.90 -0.76
N PRO A 173 12.91 13.83 -1.11
CA PRO A 173 12.21 13.76 -2.38
C PRO A 173 11.13 14.83 -2.45
N THR A 174 10.88 15.34 -3.65
CA THR A 174 9.97 16.47 -3.86
C THR A 174 8.82 16.13 -4.78
N GLY A 175 7.76 16.91 -4.68
CA GLY A 175 6.75 17.01 -5.70
C GLY A 175 5.51 16.14 -5.53
N PHE A 176 5.48 15.11 -4.68
CA PHE A 176 4.27 14.29 -4.53
C PHE A 176 3.05 15.17 -4.23
N GLY A 177 1.99 14.99 -5.00
CA GLY A 177 0.74 15.71 -4.85
C GLY A 177 0.70 17.08 -5.48
N ALA A 178 1.82 17.60 -5.97
CA ALA A 178 1.84 18.93 -6.61
C ALA A 178 0.79 19.02 -7.72
N ARG A 179 -0.10 20.01 -7.61
CA ARG A 179 -1.12 20.32 -8.62
C ARG A 179 -0.44 21.02 -9.79
N ARG A 180 -0.33 20.35 -10.92
CA ARG A 180 0.40 20.84 -12.08
C ARG A 180 -0.49 21.71 -12.96
N VAL A 181 0.00 22.88 -13.31
CA VAL A 181 -0.58 23.78 -14.34
C VAL A 181 0.51 23.95 -15.40
N ILE A 182 0.32 23.38 -16.59
CA ILE A 182 1.29 23.43 -17.68
C ILE A 182 0.72 24.34 -18.77
N ASN A 183 1.45 25.39 -19.15
CA ASN A 183 1.04 26.40 -20.13
C ASN A 183 -0.37 26.96 -19.83
N GLY A 184 -0.64 27.24 -18.54
CA GLY A 184 -1.93 27.75 -18.06
C GLY A 184 -3.06 26.71 -17.93
N ARG A 185 -2.86 25.46 -18.35
CA ARG A 185 -3.86 24.40 -18.31
C ARG A 185 -3.63 23.44 -17.14
N PRO A 186 -4.67 23.12 -16.31
CA PRO A 186 -4.55 22.08 -15.29
C PRO A 186 -4.21 20.72 -15.90
N ARG A 187 -3.31 19.99 -15.26
CA ARG A 187 -2.88 18.64 -15.63
C ARG A 187 -3.00 17.71 -14.42
N ALA A 188 -2.85 16.41 -14.64
CA ALA A 188 -2.82 15.43 -13.56
C ALA A 188 -1.79 15.82 -12.49
N PRO A 189 -2.09 15.62 -11.20
CA PRO A 189 -1.14 15.88 -10.13
C PRO A 189 0.08 14.99 -10.24
N HIS A 190 1.19 15.42 -9.64
CA HIS A 190 2.41 14.62 -9.57
C HIS A 190 2.19 13.39 -8.68
N ALA A 191 2.10 12.20 -9.28
CA ALA A 191 1.73 10.96 -8.60
C ALA A 191 2.90 10.23 -7.93
N GLY A 192 4.09 10.80 -7.95
CA GLY A 192 5.31 10.24 -7.34
C GLY A 192 6.14 11.33 -6.68
N ALA A 193 7.34 10.98 -6.30
CA ALA A 193 8.31 11.89 -5.72
C ALA A 193 9.61 11.85 -6.55
N ASP A 194 10.16 13.02 -6.82
CA ASP A 194 11.37 13.14 -7.62
C ASP A 194 12.61 13.18 -6.71
N TYR A 195 13.51 12.24 -6.95
CA TYR A 195 14.82 12.15 -6.32
C TYR A 195 15.88 12.71 -7.26
N ARG A 196 16.40 13.88 -6.97
CA ARG A 196 17.51 14.45 -7.73
C ARG A 196 18.78 13.65 -7.46
N ALA A 197 19.40 13.17 -8.52
CA ALA A 197 20.66 12.46 -8.47
C ALA A 197 21.36 12.57 -9.83
N PRO A 198 22.70 12.49 -9.86
CA PRO A 198 23.46 12.48 -11.11
C PRO A 198 23.04 11.32 -12.03
N LEU A 199 23.20 11.54 -13.34
CA LEU A 199 23.04 10.48 -14.33
C LEU A 199 23.94 9.29 -13.98
N GLY A 200 23.44 8.07 -14.13
CA GLY A 200 24.17 6.84 -13.81
C GLY A 200 24.16 6.43 -12.32
N THR A 201 23.58 7.24 -11.43
CA THR A 201 23.44 6.85 -10.01
C THR A 201 22.61 5.57 -9.89
N PRO A 202 23.05 4.55 -9.11
CA PRO A 202 22.29 3.31 -8.93
C PRO A 202 20.90 3.54 -8.35
N VAL A 203 19.90 2.88 -8.92
CA VAL A 203 18.52 2.81 -8.45
C VAL A 203 18.25 1.41 -7.93
N VAL A 204 17.77 1.32 -6.68
CA VAL A 204 17.57 0.03 -6.01
C VAL A 204 16.10 -0.24 -5.66
N ALA A 205 15.75 -1.53 -5.59
CA ALA A 205 14.46 -1.99 -5.11
C ALA A 205 14.24 -1.56 -3.65
N VAL A 206 13.17 -0.84 -3.39
CA VAL A 206 12.86 -0.33 -2.03
C VAL A 206 12.49 -1.44 -1.04
N ASN A 207 12.04 -2.58 -1.54
CA ASN A 207 11.81 -3.83 -0.81
C ASN A 207 11.74 -4.98 -1.81
N SER A 208 11.70 -6.24 -1.30
CA SER A 208 11.57 -7.39 -2.17
C SER A 208 10.23 -7.39 -2.91
N GLY A 209 10.24 -7.88 -4.14
CA GLY A 209 9.08 -7.92 -5.03
C GLY A 209 9.37 -8.73 -6.28
N ARG A 210 8.42 -8.74 -7.20
CA ARG A 210 8.57 -9.30 -8.55
C ARG A 210 8.55 -8.16 -9.57
N VAL A 211 9.43 -8.20 -10.54
CA VAL A 211 9.40 -7.26 -11.67
C VAL A 211 8.14 -7.50 -12.50
N ALA A 212 7.18 -6.60 -12.37
CA ALA A 212 5.87 -6.73 -13.00
C ALA A 212 5.83 -6.08 -14.40
N LEU A 213 6.74 -5.16 -14.66
CA LEU A 213 6.85 -4.48 -15.96
C LEU A 213 8.24 -3.89 -16.13
N VAL A 214 8.80 -4.08 -17.31
CA VAL A 214 9.94 -3.31 -17.88
C VAL A 214 9.46 -2.71 -19.19
N GLY A 215 9.81 -1.46 -19.47
CA GLY A 215 9.37 -0.82 -20.71
C GLY A 215 10.08 0.49 -20.99
N ASP A 216 9.76 1.05 -22.17
CA ASP A 216 10.14 2.40 -22.60
C ASP A 216 8.89 3.12 -23.10
N TYR A 217 8.33 3.98 -22.23
CA TYR A 217 7.06 4.65 -22.41
C TYR A 217 7.24 6.15 -22.65
N PHE A 218 6.30 6.76 -23.31
CA PHE A 218 6.41 8.17 -23.70
C PHE A 218 6.65 9.10 -22.51
N PHE A 219 5.82 9.03 -21.47
CA PHE A 219 6.00 9.88 -20.30
C PHE A 219 7.03 9.35 -19.31
N PRO A 220 6.99 8.08 -18.88
CA PRO A 220 7.93 7.53 -17.93
C PRO A 220 9.36 7.36 -18.48
N GLY A 221 9.54 7.27 -19.79
CA GLY A 221 10.78 6.77 -20.39
C GLY A 221 11.02 5.31 -20.04
N ARG A 222 12.27 4.92 -19.89
CA ARG A 222 12.61 3.59 -19.39
C ARG A 222 12.16 3.45 -17.96
N LEU A 223 11.42 2.37 -17.70
CA LEU A 223 10.78 2.16 -16.41
C LEU A 223 10.86 0.72 -15.93
N VAL A 224 10.84 0.58 -14.63
CA VAL A 224 10.63 -0.68 -13.93
C VAL A 224 9.45 -0.50 -12.98
N VAL A 225 8.57 -1.50 -12.90
CA VAL A 225 7.51 -1.59 -11.88
C VAL A 225 7.73 -2.88 -11.09
N LEU A 226 7.78 -2.77 -9.76
CA LEU A 226 7.79 -3.93 -8.88
C LEU A 226 6.41 -4.16 -8.27
N ASP A 227 5.95 -5.41 -8.32
CA ASP A 227 4.83 -5.92 -7.53
C ASP A 227 5.38 -6.47 -6.21
N HIS A 228 4.97 -5.87 -5.10
CA HIS A 228 5.33 -6.32 -3.77
C HIS A 228 4.29 -7.27 -3.15
N GLY A 229 3.24 -7.59 -3.91
CA GLY A 229 2.10 -8.35 -3.44
C GLY A 229 1.05 -7.50 -2.72
N LEU A 230 -0.12 -8.09 -2.47
CA LEU A 230 -1.26 -7.45 -1.82
C LEU A 230 -1.73 -6.16 -2.51
N GLY A 231 -1.45 -6.02 -3.83
CA GLY A 231 -1.78 -4.84 -4.63
C GLY A 231 -0.83 -3.65 -4.42
N LEU A 232 0.29 -3.83 -3.74
CA LEU A 232 1.30 -2.79 -3.54
C LEU A 232 2.34 -2.83 -4.67
N TYR A 233 2.47 -1.72 -5.38
CA TYR A 233 3.43 -1.53 -6.47
C TYR A 233 4.33 -0.34 -6.21
N THR A 234 5.60 -0.44 -6.65
CA THR A 234 6.52 0.70 -6.75
C THR A 234 7.02 0.88 -8.17
N LEU A 235 7.21 2.14 -8.55
CA LEU A 235 7.45 2.58 -9.92
C LEU A 235 8.75 3.38 -9.97
N TYR A 236 9.61 3.03 -10.92
CA TYR A 236 10.93 3.64 -11.10
C TYR A 236 11.02 4.12 -12.54
N PHE A 237 10.93 5.45 -12.77
CA PHE A 237 10.86 6.06 -14.10
C PHE A 237 12.10 6.89 -14.43
N HIS A 238 12.21 7.26 -15.68
CA HIS A 238 13.28 8.05 -16.26
C HIS A 238 14.67 7.38 -16.18
N LEU A 239 14.69 6.04 -16.13
CA LEU A 239 15.94 5.27 -16.02
C LEU A 239 16.82 5.47 -17.26
N ASP A 240 18.14 5.44 -17.06
CA ASP A 240 19.12 5.36 -18.14
C ASP A 240 19.37 3.91 -18.56
N THR A 241 19.58 3.04 -17.58
CA THR A 241 19.74 1.59 -17.81
C THR A 241 18.73 0.82 -16.97
N VAL A 242 18.39 -0.39 -17.44
CA VAL A 242 17.59 -1.37 -16.69
C VAL A 242 18.43 -2.64 -16.55
N ALA A 243 18.52 -3.16 -15.32
CA ALA A 243 19.35 -4.30 -14.95
C ALA A 243 18.54 -5.55 -14.58
N VAL A 244 17.23 -5.55 -14.78
CA VAL A 244 16.30 -6.62 -14.44
C VAL A 244 15.35 -6.91 -15.59
N THR A 245 14.70 -8.08 -15.56
CA THR A 245 13.73 -8.51 -16.57
C THR A 245 12.34 -8.78 -15.96
N GLU A 246 11.29 -8.69 -16.77
CA GLU A 246 9.93 -9.00 -16.32
C GLU A 246 9.83 -10.44 -15.78
N GLY A 247 9.12 -10.63 -14.67
CA GLY A 247 8.96 -11.89 -13.97
C GLY A 247 10.07 -12.20 -12.96
N GLU A 248 11.21 -11.53 -13.02
CA GLU A 248 12.33 -11.71 -12.10
C GLU A 248 11.94 -11.31 -10.67
N ARG A 249 12.45 -12.03 -9.68
CA ARG A 249 12.35 -11.63 -8.27
C ARG A 249 13.49 -10.67 -7.96
N ALA A 250 13.14 -9.51 -7.43
CA ALA A 250 14.09 -8.52 -6.96
C ALA A 250 14.12 -8.49 -5.42
N ASP A 251 15.30 -8.52 -4.84
CA ASP A 251 15.48 -8.39 -3.40
C ASP A 251 15.60 -6.92 -2.98
N ARG A 252 15.25 -6.63 -1.72
CA ARG A 252 15.42 -5.31 -1.14
C ARG A 252 16.86 -4.84 -1.27
N GLY A 253 17.07 -3.66 -1.89
CA GLY A 253 18.40 -3.10 -2.14
C GLY A 253 19.08 -3.60 -3.41
N GLN A 254 18.49 -4.56 -4.13
CA GLN A 254 19.01 -4.99 -5.44
C GLN A 254 18.93 -3.83 -6.45
N THR A 255 19.98 -3.66 -7.25
CA THR A 255 20.00 -2.66 -8.32
C THR A 255 19.01 -3.04 -9.43
N LEU A 256 18.12 -2.10 -9.76
CA LEU A 256 17.14 -2.22 -10.83
C LEU A 256 17.60 -1.54 -12.13
N GLY A 257 18.51 -0.60 -12.02
CA GLY A 257 19.00 0.22 -13.11
C GLY A 257 19.73 1.45 -12.59
N THR A 258 19.81 2.49 -13.40
CA THR A 258 20.48 3.75 -13.06
C THR A 258 19.59 4.95 -13.35
N VAL A 259 19.80 6.04 -12.62
CA VAL A 259 19.15 7.34 -12.85
C VAL A 259 19.47 7.83 -14.25
N GLY A 260 18.45 8.23 -14.96
CA GLY A 260 18.53 8.73 -16.31
C GLY A 260 17.79 10.05 -16.53
N MET A 261 17.47 10.27 -17.81
CA MET A 261 16.71 11.42 -18.30
C MET A 261 15.83 11.01 -19.49
N THR A 262 15.36 9.75 -19.51
CA THR A 262 14.50 9.24 -20.59
C THR A 262 13.04 9.64 -20.38
N GLY A 263 12.25 9.64 -21.45
CA GLY A 263 10.86 10.07 -21.41
C GLY A 263 10.69 11.58 -21.29
N ARG A 264 9.58 12.04 -20.68
CA ARG A 264 9.29 13.47 -20.55
C ARG A 264 9.83 14.04 -19.24
N THR A 265 11.05 14.54 -19.26
CA THR A 265 11.75 15.15 -18.13
C THR A 265 12.55 16.38 -18.55
N THR A 266 12.93 17.23 -17.60
CA THR A 266 13.73 18.42 -17.82
C THR A 266 15.17 18.29 -17.32
N GLY A 267 15.54 17.16 -16.73
CA GLY A 267 16.89 16.92 -16.22
C GLY A 267 17.00 15.57 -15.51
N PRO A 268 18.22 15.11 -15.21
CA PRO A 268 18.43 13.81 -14.56
C PRO A 268 17.74 13.75 -13.17
N HIS A 269 16.93 12.74 -12.97
CA HIS A 269 16.33 12.38 -11.68
C HIS A 269 15.67 11.01 -11.74
N LEU A 270 15.44 10.38 -10.61
CA LEU A 270 14.51 9.28 -10.48
C LEU A 270 13.13 9.82 -10.12
N HIS A 271 12.12 9.60 -10.96
CA HIS A 271 10.74 9.69 -10.52
C HIS A 271 10.35 8.36 -9.86
N PHE A 272 10.08 8.40 -8.55
CA PHE A 272 9.69 7.24 -7.77
C PHE A 272 8.22 7.33 -7.38
N GLY A 273 7.41 6.39 -7.84
CA GLY A 273 5.99 6.29 -7.54
C GLY A 273 5.66 5.13 -6.60
N ALA A 274 4.51 5.20 -5.93
CA ALA A 274 3.94 4.10 -5.18
C ALA A 274 2.43 4.03 -5.40
N GLN A 275 1.92 2.80 -5.55
CA GLN A 275 0.53 2.53 -5.86
C GLN A 275 0.02 1.40 -4.97
N LEU A 276 -1.19 1.55 -4.40
CA LEU A 276 -1.86 0.48 -3.67
C LEU A 276 -3.26 0.27 -4.26
N GLY A 277 -3.41 -0.79 -5.04
CA GLY A 277 -4.56 -0.95 -5.92
C GLY A 277 -4.72 0.27 -6.83
N ALA A 278 -5.89 0.88 -6.85
CA ALA A 278 -6.14 2.11 -7.62
C ALA A 278 -5.63 3.40 -6.95
N ALA A 279 -5.10 3.35 -5.73
CA ALA A 279 -4.70 4.54 -4.99
C ALA A 279 -3.23 4.91 -5.23
N ARG A 280 -2.99 6.14 -5.70
CA ARG A 280 -1.67 6.76 -5.76
C ARG A 280 -1.28 7.20 -4.35
N ILE A 281 -0.27 6.58 -3.78
CA ILE A 281 0.19 6.85 -2.42
C ILE A 281 1.52 7.59 -2.40
N ASP A 282 1.74 8.37 -1.36
CA ASP A 282 2.98 9.12 -1.15
C ASP A 282 4.14 8.15 -0.92
N PRO A 283 5.15 8.11 -1.80
CA PRO A 283 6.33 7.28 -1.59
C PRO A 283 7.00 7.50 -0.23
N ALA A 284 7.00 8.74 0.28
CA ALA A 284 7.54 9.03 1.60
C ALA A 284 6.69 8.41 2.73
N ALA A 285 5.37 8.28 2.55
CA ALA A 285 4.52 7.56 3.51
C ALA A 285 4.83 6.06 3.48
N LEU A 286 5.05 5.48 2.30
CA LEU A 286 5.47 4.08 2.15
C LEU A 286 6.83 3.82 2.85
N LEU A 287 7.83 4.67 2.64
CA LEU A 287 9.14 4.52 3.29
C LEU A 287 9.08 4.67 4.82
N ARG A 288 8.05 5.34 5.35
CA ARG A 288 7.79 5.45 6.79
C ARG A 288 6.93 4.31 7.35
N LEU A 289 6.35 3.46 6.50
CA LEU A 289 5.54 2.34 6.95
C LEU A 289 6.36 1.44 7.90
N ARG A 290 5.79 1.17 9.06
CA ARG A 290 6.39 0.32 10.10
C ARG A 290 5.38 -0.77 10.44
N LEU A 291 5.58 -1.93 9.88
CA LEU A 291 4.95 -3.15 10.31
C LEU A 291 6.07 -3.99 10.93
N ALA A 292 5.97 -4.33 12.21
CA ALA A 292 6.90 -5.24 12.85
C ALA A 292 6.85 -6.62 12.15
N GLU A 293 7.92 -7.35 12.20
CA GLU A 293 7.96 -8.75 11.72
C GLU A 293 7.38 -9.69 12.74
#